data_f519c70a7481d748f9963669155b6af2
#
_entry.id   f519c70a7481d748f9963669155b6af2
#
_cell.length_a   1.000
_cell.length_b   1.000
_cell.length_c   1.000
_cell.angle_alpha   90.00
_cell.angle_beta   90.00
_cell.angle_gamma   90.00
#
_symmetry.space_group_name_H-M   'P 1'
#
loop_
_entity.id
_entity.type
_entity.pdbx_description
1 polymer ?
#
loop_
_entity_poly.entity_id
_entity_poly.type
_entity_poly.pdbx_seq_one_letter_code
_entity_poly.pdbx_strand_id
1 'polypeptide(L)'
;METIGIVLNVGTDSVEAFERGFREHELPIWEDFQGRGVLLMATLTKLDISTKPAKGAVQYLVSVVFAGPEGHHLHDADPRFNAWNQIADQYQVGDGMAFGGATLLSVGV
;
A
#
# COMPACT_ATOMS: atom_id res chain seq x y z
N MET A 1 12.46 -9.36 -9.02
CA MET A 1 11.73 -8.59 -8.00
C MET A 1 11.20 -7.29 -8.58
N GLU A 2 10.04 -6.91 -8.13
CA GLU A 2 9.43 -5.63 -8.49
C GLU A 2 9.04 -4.88 -7.21
N THR A 3 9.40 -3.60 -7.14
CA THR A 3 9.01 -2.75 -6.02
C THR A 3 7.90 -1.80 -6.46
N ILE A 4 6.83 -1.75 -5.68
CA ILE A 4 5.72 -0.84 -5.87
C ILE A 4 5.66 0.11 -4.67
N GLY A 5 5.51 1.40 -4.95
CA GLY A 5 5.29 2.41 -3.93
C GLY A 5 4.01 3.18 -4.21
N ILE A 6 3.25 3.45 -3.17
CA ILE A 6 2.02 4.23 -3.28
C ILE A 6 2.01 5.24 -2.14
N VAL A 7 1.82 6.51 -2.48
CA VAL A 7 1.57 7.55 -1.49
C VAL A 7 0.08 7.81 -1.45
N LEU A 8 -0.52 7.64 -0.27
CA LEU A 8 -1.94 7.87 -0.04
C LEU A 8 -2.11 9.14 0.82
N ASN A 9 -3.08 9.96 0.46
CA ASN A 9 -3.45 11.16 1.21
C ASN A 9 -4.75 10.85 1.96
N VAL A 10 -4.66 10.59 3.25
CA VAL A 10 -5.82 10.23 4.08
C VAL A 10 -6.29 11.47 4.83
N GLY A 11 -7.59 11.77 4.75
CA GLY A 11 -8.16 12.90 5.48
C GLY A 11 -7.89 12.78 6.98
N THR A 12 -7.60 13.91 7.62
CA THR A 12 -7.23 13.92 9.05
C THR A 12 -8.31 13.29 9.94
N ASP A 13 -9.59 13.40 9.54
CA ASP A 13 -10.69 12.82 10.31
C ASP A 13 -10.87 11.32 10.07
N SER A 14 -10.16 10.75 9.09
CA SER A 14 -10.30 9.34 8.70
C SER A 14 -9.09 8.48 9.09
N VAL A 15 -8.11 9.05 9.79
CA VAL A 15 -6.85 8.38 10.11
C VAL A 15 -7.08 7.08 10.90
N GLU A 16 -7.88 7.13 11.97
CA GLU A 16 -8.12 5.94 12.78
C GLU A 16 -8.86 4.84 12.01
N ALA A 17 -9.89 5.24 11.24
CA ALA A 17 -10.65 4.29 10.43
C ALA A 17 -9.79 3.67 9.34
N PHE A 18 -8.93 4.46 8.71
CA PHE A 18 -8.02 3.98 7.68
C PHE A 18 -7.02 2.97 8.25
N GLU A 19 -6.35 3.31 9.36
CA GLU A 19 -5.33 2.43 9.96
C GLU A 19 -5.94 1.12 10.45
N ARG A 20 -7.12 1.18 11.06
CA ARG A 20 -7.84 0.00 11.50
C ARG A 20 -8.27 -0.88 10.32
N GLY A 21 -8.85 -0.26 9.30
CA GLY A 21 -9.29 -0.98 8.11
C GLY A 21 -8.13 -1.60 7.35
N PHE A 22 -7.01 -0.91 7.25
CA PHE A 22 -5.81 -1.45 6.61
C PHE A 22 -5.33 -2.71 7.34
N ARG A 23 -5.30 -2.68 8.67
CA ARG A 23 -4.91 -3.82 9.49
C ARG A 23 -5.89 -4.98 9.36
N GLU A 24 -7.18 -4.70 9.30
CA GLU A 24 -8.21 -5.72 9.22
C GLU A 24 -8.34 -6.35 7.83
N HIS A 25 -8.08 -5.59 6.77
CA HIS A 25 -8.37 -6.02 5.40
C HIS A 25 -7.13 -6.26 4.55
N GLU A 26 -6.17 -5.34 4.54
CA GLU A 26 -5.00 -5.45 3.68
C GLU A 26 -3.90 -6.34 4.27
N LEU A 27 -3.64 -6.20 5.56
CA LEU A 27 -2.59 -7.00 6.21
C LEU A 27 -2.79 -8.51 6.03
N PRO A 28 -4.01 -9.07 6.18
CA PRO A 28 -4.22 -10.50 5.92
C PRO A 28 -3.93 -10.90 4.47
N ILE A 29 -4.18 -10.02 3.50
CA ILE A 29 -3.86 -10.29 2.09
C ILE A 29 -2.34 -10.36 1.92
N TRP A 30 -1.61 -9.43 2.51
CA TRP A 30 -0.15 -9.42 2.49
C TRP A 30 0.43 -10.69 3.11
N GLU A 31 -0.10 -11.11 4.25
CA GLU A 31 0.35 -12.33 4.92
C GLU A 31 0.10 -13.57 4.07
N ASP A 32 -1.06 -13.65 3.41
CA ASP A 32 -1.38 -14.74 2.50
C ASP A 32 -0.42 -14.77 1.30
N PHE A 33 -0.21 -13.64 0.65
CA PHE A 33 0.69 -13.58 -0.50
C PHE A 33 2.15 -13.84 -0.12
N GLN A 34 2.59 -13.42 1.06
CA GLN A 34 3.91 -13.77 1.56
C GLN A 34 4.03 -15.27 1.77
N GLY A 35 3.03 -15.90 2.38
CA GLY A 35 3.00 -17.34 2.58
C GLY A 35 3.07 -18.14 1.29
N ARG A 36 2.57 -17.57 0.19
CA ARG A 36 2.62 -18.18 -1.14
C ARG A 36 3.88 -17.86 -1.93
N GLY A 37 4.78 -17.05 -1.36
CA GLY A 37 6.01 -16.64 -2.04
C GLY A 37 5.83 -15.58 -3.13
N VAL A 38 4.66 -15.00 -3.25
CA VAL A 38 4.37 -13.95 -4.24
C VAL A 38 4.89 -12.59 -3.78
N LEU A 39 4.75 -12.31 -2.48
CA LEU A 39 5.17 -11.07 -1.85
C LEU A 39 6.35 -11.36 -0.91
N LEU A 40 7.40 -10.56 -1.02
CA LEU A 40 8.60 -10.71 -0.19
C LEU A 40 8.55 -9.80 1.04
N MET A 41 8.09 -8.57 0.87
CA MET A 41 8.03 -7.59 1.93
C MET A 41 6.93 -6.57 1.63
N ALA A 42 6.26 -6.07 2.66
CA ALA A 42 5.32 -4.98 2.53
C ALA A 42 5.32 -4.14 3.80
N THR A 43 5.18 -2.83 3.65
CA THR A 43 5.09 -1.90 4.76
C THR A 43 4.04 -0.84 4.50
N LEU A 44 3.40 -0.39 5.58
CA LEU A 44 2.61 0.84 5.61
C LEU A 44 3.32 1.79 6.57
N THR A 45 3.74 2.94 6.06
CA THR A 45 4.47 3.94 6.83
C THR A 45 3.70 5.24 6.88
N LYS A 46 3.45 5.74 8.09
CA LYS A 46 2.86 7.05 8.29
C LYS A 46 3.96 8.09 8.15
N LEU A 47 3.82 8.98 7.17
CA LEU A 47 4.87 9.94 6.84
C LEU A 47 4.82 11.15 7.76
N ASP A 48 5.96 11.54 8.27
CA ASP A 48 6.16 12.81 9.00
C ASP A 48 7.13 13.74 8.26
N ILE A 49 7.74 13.25 7.17
CA ILE A 49 8.64 14.01 6.31
C ILE A 49 8.14 13.86 4.88
N SER A 50 7.85 14.99 4.22
CA SER A 50 7.45 14.98 2.82
C SER A 50 7.79 16.32 2.18
N THR A 51 8.35 16.27 0.97
CA THR A 51 8.58 17.47 0.17
C THR A 51 7.32 17.92 -0.57
N LYS A 52 6.29 17.08 -0.58
CA LYS A 52 4.99 17.37 -1.20
C LYS A 52 3.86 17.02 -0.24
N PRO A 53 3.72 17.75 0.87
CA PRO A 53 2.63 17.50 1.79
C PRO A 53 1.28 17.84 1.14
N ALA A 54 0.24 17.15 1.58
CA ALA A 54 -1.12 17.43 1.13
C ALA A 54 -1.89 18.11 2.27
N LYS A 55 -2.50 19.26 1.97
CA LYS A 55 -3.26 20.02 2.96
C LYS A 55 -4.48 19.22 3.41
N GLY A 56 -4.71 19.18 4.71
CA GLY A 56 -5.87 18.48 5.29
C GLY A 56 -5.76 16.97 5.25
N ALA A 57 -4.56 16.45 5.04
CA ALA A 57 -4.33 15.01 4.94
C ALA A 57 -3.11 14.59 5.75
N VAL A 58 -3.14 13.32 6.15
CA VAL A 58 -1.98 12.59 6.63
C VAL A 58 -1.54 11.67 5.50
N GLN A 59 -0.26 11.68 5.17
CA GLN A 59 0.28 10.88 4.09
C GLN A 59 0.81 9.55 4.59
N TYR A 60 0.57 8.50 3.80
CA TYR A 60 1.08 7.17 4.05
C TYR A 60 1.84 6.68 2.83
N LEU A 61 2.93 5.96 3.07
CA LEU A 61 3.65 5.25 2.04
C LEU A 61 3.35 3.76 2.18
N VAL A 62 2.78 3.18 1.14
CA VAL A 62 2.71 1.73 0.97
C VAL A 62 3.92 1.33 0.13
N SER A 63 4.75 0.44 0.63
CA SER A 63 5.90 -0.09 -0.10
C SER A 63 5.82 -1.60 -0.11
N VAL A 64 5.82 -2.18 -1.31
CA VAL A 64 5.66 -3.63 -1.48
C VAL A 64 6.74 -4.13 -2.43
N VAL A 65 7.36 -5.24 -2.08
CA VAL A 65 8.31 -5.94 -2.94
C VAL A 65 7.72 -7.29 -3.32
N PHE A 66 7.44 -7.47 -4.61
CA PHE A 66 6.96 -8.74 -5.16
C PHE A 66 8.12 -9.57 -5.72
N ALA A 67 7.98 -10.89 -5.66
CA ALA A 67 8.99 -11.80 -6.18
C ALA A 67 9.14 -11.71 -7.70
N GLY A 68 8.05 -11.43 -8.40
CA GLY A 68 8.02 -11.33 -9.86
C GLY A 68 7.06 -10.26 -10.35
N PRO A 69 7.04 -9.98 -11.66
CA PRO A 69 6.24 -8.88 -12.22
C PRO A 69 4.72 -9.13 -12.19
N GLU A 70 4.29 -10.38 -11.99
CA GLU A 70 2.87 -10.71 -11.90
C GLU A 70 2.27 -10.39 -10.54
N GLY A 71 3.10 -10.17 -9.50
CA GLY A 71 2.64 -10.10 -8.12
C GLY A 71 1.62 -9.00 -7.89
N HIS A 72 1.87 -7.79 -8.42
CA HIS A 72 0.93 -6.69 -8.22
C HIS A 72 -0.37 -6.90 -8.99
N HIS A 73 -0.34 -7.56 -10.14
CA HIS A 73 -1.56 -7.90 -10.88
C HIS A 73 -2.41 -8.91 -10.11
N LEU A 74 -1.77 -9.91 -9.49
CA LEU A 74 -2.47 -10.87 -8.64
C LEU A 74 -3.13 -10.19 -7.44
N HIS A 75 -2.41 -9.27 -6.81
CA HIS A 75 -2.94 -8.50 -5.69
C HIS A 75 -4.12 -7.64 -6.13
N ASP A 76 -3.96 -6.89 -7.22
CA ASP A 76 -4.99 -5.96 -7.70
C ASP A 76 -6.24 -6.66 -8.22
N ALA A 77 -6.12 -7.93 -8.62
CA ALA A 77 -7.24 -8.77 -9.04
C ALA A 77 -7.91 -9.52 -7.90
N ASP A 78 -7.34 -9.47 -6.68
CA ASP A 78 -7.90 -10.18 -5.54
C ASP A 78 -9.21 -9.52 -5.08
N PRO A 79 -10.32 -10.29 -4.95
CA PRO A 79 -11.60 -9.71 -4.51
C PRO A 79 -11.55 -9.05 -3.13
N ARG A 80 -10.69 -9.53 -2.24
CA ARG A 80 -10.52 -8.95 -0.91
C ARG A 80 -9.94 -7.55 -1.01
N PHE A 81 -8.93 -7.38 -1.89
CA PHE A 81 -8.35 -6.06 -2.16
C PHE A 81 -9.37 -5.12 -2.78
N ASN A 82 -10.14 -5.59 -3.76
CA ASN A 82 -11.14 -4.75 -4.42
C ASN A 82 -12.19 -4.24 -3.43
N ALA A 83 -12.64 -5.09 -2.51
CA ALA A 83 -13.58 -4.71 -1.47
C ALA A 83 -12.98 -3.65 -0.52
N TRP A 84 -11.75 -3.88 -0.06
CA TRP A 84 -11.04 -2.94 0.80
C TRP A 84 -10.77 -1.61 0.09
N ASN A 85 -10.35 -1.66 -1.16
CA ASN A 85 -10.03 -0.46 -1.94
C ASN A 85 -11.24 0.47 -2.07
N GLN A 86 -12.44 -0.07 -2.24
CA GLN A 86 -13.67 0.73 -2.28
C GLN A 86 -13.92 1.45 -0.96
N ILE A 87 -13.63 0.80 0.16
CA ILE A 87 -13.75 1.42 1.49
C ILE A 87 -12.66 2.48 1.67
N ALA A 88 -11.42 2.14 1.35
CA ALA A 88 -10.27 3.01 1.54
C ALA A 88 -10.34 4.30 0.72
N ASP A 89 -10.91 4.23 -0.48
CA ASP A 89 -11.09 5.41 -1.34
C ASP A 89 -11.91 6.50 -0.65
N GLN A 90 -12.84 6.13 0.21
CA GLN A 90 -13.68 7.09 0.93
C GLN A 90 -12.90 7.93 1.94
N TYR A 91 -11.73 7.44 2.36
CA TYR A 91 -10.88 8.13 3.34
C TYR A 91 -9.85 9.05 2.69
N GLN A 92 -9.70 8.98 1.36
CA GLN A 92 -8.66 9.72 0.66
C GLN A 92 -9.12 11.11 0.27
N VAL A 93 -8.19 12.05 0.33
CA VAL A 93 -8.38 13.46 -0.04
C VAL A 93 -7.43 13.76 -1.19
N GLY A 94 -7.99 14.04 -2.36
CA GLY A 94 -7.19 14.27 -3.55
C GLY A 94 -6.54 13.00 -4.09
N ASP A 95 -5.72 13.18 -5.10
CA ASP A 95 -5.06 12.06 -5.77
C ASP A 95 -3.78 11.67 -5.04
N GLY A 96 -3.60 10.38 -4.84
CA GLY A 96 -2.33 9.82 -4.40
C GLY A 96 -1.35 9.71 -5.56
N MET A 97 -0.23 9.05 -5.29
CA MET A 97 0.79 8.79 -6.31
C MET A 97 1.16 7.31 -6.24
N ALA A 98 1.17 6.65 -7.40
CA ALA A 98 1.61 5.26 -7.49
C ALA A 98 2.78 5.17 -8.46
N PHE A 99 3.76 4.35 -8.11
CA PHE A 99 4.95 4.15 -8.93
C PHE A 99 5.52 2.76 -8.66
N GLY A 100 6.31 2.27 -9.61
CA GLY A 100 6.92 0.97 -9.44
C GLY A 100 7.88 0.65 -10.57
N GLY A 101 8.65 -0.39 -10.37
CA GLY A 101 9.60 -0.85 -11.37
C GLY A 101 10.42 -2.03 -10.90
N ALA A 102 11.32 -2.49 -11.75
CA ALA A 102 12.22 -3.59 -11.43
C ALA A 102 13.16 -3.19 -10.30
N THR A 103 13.25 -4.04 -9.28
CA THR A 103 14.21 -3.84 -8.20
C THR A 103 15.61 -4.21 -8.69
N LEU A 104 16.52 -3.25 -8.70
CA LEU A 104 17.87 -3.48 -9.19
C LEU A 104 18.82 -3.95 -8.09
N LEU A 105 18.67 -3.41 -6.89
CA LEU A 105 19.54 -3.72 -5.75
C LEU A 105 18.66 -3.85 -4.50
N SER A 106 19.00 -4.79 -3.64
CA SER A 106 18.27 -4.99 -2.38
C SER A 106 19.19 -5.50 -1.29
N VAL A 107 18.85 -5.17 -0.05
CA VAL A 107 19.44 -5.75 1.15
C VAL A 107 18.30 -6.18 2.04
N GLY A 108 18.34 -7.39 2.57
CA GLY A 108 17.32 -7.91 3.47
C GLY A 108 16.11 -8.56 2.82
N VAL A 109 16.06 -8.54 1.51
CA VAL A 109 14.96 -9.18 0.75
C VAL A 109 15.54 -10.07 -0.33
#